data_b7cb59db54fd91bad863024abca28bde
#
_entry.id   b7cb59db54fd91bad863024abca28bde
#
_cell.length_a   1.000
_cell.length_b   1.000
_cell.length_c   1.000
_cell.angle_alpha   90.00
_cell.angle_beta   90.00
_cell.angle_gamma   90.00
#
_symmetry.space_group_name_H-M   'P 1'
#
loop_
_entity.id
_entity.type
_entity.pdbx_description
1 polymer ?
#
loop_
_entity_poly.entity_id
_entity_poly.type
_entity_poly.pdbx_seq_one_letter_code
_entity_poly.pdbx_strand_id
1 'polypeptide(L)' 'MDFKKISNEELNLRLEKLARSERKLTHLILLHINEVDSRDLHLKMGYESLFSYLVKALHYSESAA' A
#
# COMPACT_ATOMS: atom_id res chain seq x y z
N MET A 1 -0.46 22.10 -7.63
CA MET A 1 0.56 22.40 -6.59
C MET A 1 1.84 22.82 -7.26
N ASP A 2 2.38 23.98 -6.85
CA ASP A 2 3.59 24.49 -7.47
C ASP A 2 4.81 24.19 -6.60
N PHE A 3 5.52 23.11 -6.91
CA PHE A 3 6.70 22.66 -6.18
C PHE A 3 7.91 23.59 -6.34
N LYS A 4 7.91 24.41 -7.38
CA LYS A 4 9.04 25.31 -7.64
C LYS A 4 9.16 26.46 -6.63
N LYS A 5 8.05 26.79 -5.96
CA LYS A 5 8.01 27.85 -4.94
C LYS A 5 8.40 27.36 -3.55
N ILE A 6 8.60 26.08 -3.38
CA ILE A 6 8.98 25.49 -2.10
C ILE A 6 10.48 25.50 -1.97
N SER A 7 11.00 25.89 -0.78
CA SER A 7 12.43 25.83 -0.53
C SER A 7 12.94 24.39 -0.53
N ASN A 8 14.24 24.20 -0.75
CA ASN A 8 14.86 22.88 -0.71
C ASN A 8 14.63 22.19 0.64
N GLU A 9 14.74 22.94 1.72
CA GLU A 9 14.54 22.41 3.08
C GLU A 9 13.12 21.97 3.29
N GLU A 10 12.14 22.76 2.86
CA GLU A 10 10.71 22.42 2.98
C GLU A 10 10.37 21.20 2.12
N LEU A 11 10.91 21.14 0.91
CA LEU A 11 10.69 19.98 0.03
C LEU A 11 11.20 18.70 0.69
N ASN A 12 12.39 18.73 1.25
CA ASN A 12 12.95 17.58 1.95
C ASN A 12 12.12 17.16 3.15
N LEU A 13 11.68 18.13 3.97
CA LEU A 13 10.83 17.83 5.14
C LEU A 13 9.52 17.19 4.76
N ARG A 14 8.88 17.66 3.70
CA ARG A 14 7.64 17.08 3.20
C ARG A 14 7.84 15.65 2.73
N LEU A 15 8.91 15.42 2.01
CA LEU A 15 9.23 14.07 1.52
C LEU A 15 9.51 13.11 2.67
N GLU A 16 10.24 13.54 3.71
CA GLU A 16 10.48 12.73 4.89
C GLU A 16 9.19 12.34 5.61
N LYS A 17 8.27 13.30 5.76
CA LYS A 17 6.96 13.04 6.37
C LYS A 17 6.15 12.03 5.56
N LEU A 18 6.14 12.19 4.25
CA LEU A 18 5.44 11.28 3.35
C LEU A 18 6.03 9.86 3.42
N ALA A 19 7.36 9.76 3.46
CA ALA A 19 8.04 8.47 3.58
C ALA A 19 7.69 7.75 4.89
N ARG A 20 7.58 8.49 6.00
CA ARG A 20 7.16 7.93 7.29
C ARG A 20 5.70 7.46 7.25
N SER A 21 4.84 8.26 6.63
CA SER A 21 3.42 7.90 6.46
C SER A 21 3.27 6.66 5.59
N GLU A 22 4.05 6.54 4.53
CA GLU A 22 4.06 5.36 3.67
C GLU A 22 4.41 4.10 4.46
N ARG A 23 5.42 4.17 5.34
CA ARG A 23 5.82 3.02 6.17
C ARG A 23 4.68 2.59 7.10
N LYS A 24 3.99 3.54 7.73
CA LYS A 24 2.84 3.26 8.59
C LYS A 24 1.70 2.64 7.80
N LEU A 25 1.40 3.20 6.63
CA LEU A 25 0.34 2.68 5.76
C LEU A 25 0.68 1.27 5.28
N THR A 26 1.91 1.04 4.89
CA THR A 26 2.37 -0.29 4.45
C THR A 26 2.19 -1.31 5.58
N HIS A 27 2.56 -0.96 6.80
CA HIS A 27 2.38 -1.84 7.95
C HIS A 27 0.91 -2.18 8.18
N LEU A 28 0.03 -1.16 8.14
CA LEU A 28 -1.41 -1.37 8.29
C LEU A 28 -1.98 -2.24 7.18
N ILE A 29 -1.55 -2.01 5.95
CA ILE A 29 -1.97 -2.81 4.80
C ILE A 29 -1.58 -4.28 5.00
N LEU A 30 -0.35 -4.54 5.44
CA LEU A 30 0.13 -5.90 5.69
C LEU A 30 -0.68 -6.59 6.80
N LEU A 31 -1.02 -5.87 7.86
CA LEU A 31 -1.85 -6.43 8.93
C LEU A 31 -3.23 -6.83 8.41
N HIS A 32 -3.83 -6.00 7.55
CA HIS A 32 -5.13 -6.30 6.96
C HIS A 32 -5.06 -7.47 5.97
N ILE A 33 -4.00 -7.53 5.17
CA ILE A 33 -3.78 -8.65 4.25
C ILE A 33 -3.64 -9.96 5.02
N ASN A 34 -2.89 -9.96 6.13
CA ASN A 34 -2.75 -11.13 6.97
C ASN A 34 -4.09 -11.62 7.51
N GLU A 35 -4.98 -10.70 7.89
CA GLU A 35 -6.31 -11.03 8.36
C GLU A 35 -7.19 -11.59 7.24
N VAL A 36 -7.11 -11.03 6.05
CA VAL A 36 -7.80 -11.57 4.86
C VAL A 36 -7.36 -13.01 4.61
N ASP A 37 -6.08 -13.28 4.67
CA ASP A 37 -5.52 -14.61 4.47
C ASP A 37 -5.99 -15.58 5.57
N SER A 38 -5.93 -15.13 6.83
CA SER A 38 -6.37 -15.93 7.98
C SER A 38 -7.84 -16.36 7.90
N ARG A 39 -8.69 -15.51 7.36
CA ARG A 39 -10.12 -15.78 7.20
C ARG A 39 -10.47 -16.47 5.89
N ASP A 40 -9.51 -16.69 5.01
CA ASP A 40 -9.73 -17.14 3.62
C ASP A 40 -10.74 -16.26 2.88
N LEU A 41 -10.77 -14.97 3.22
CA LEU A 41 -11.74 -14.04 2.67
C LEU A 41 -11.61 -13.92 1.15
N HIS A 42 -10.41 -13.91 0.64
CA HIS A 42 -10.14 -13.85 -0.81
C HIS A 42 -10.78 -15.03 -1.53
N LEU A 43 -10.75 -16.25 -0.93
CA LEU A 43 -11.39 -17.43 -1.49
C LEU A 43 -12.91 -17.31 -1.47
N LYS A 44 -13.47 -16.78 -0.39
CA LYS A 44 -14.91 -16.56 -0.25
C LYS A 44 -15.42 -15.54 -1.26
N MET A 45 -14.57 -14.60 -1.69
CA MET A 45 -14.90 -13.61 -2.70
C MET A 45 -14.71 -14.13 -4.14
N GLY A 46 -14.21 -15.34 -4.31
CA GLY A 46 -14.06 -15.96 -5.62
C GLY A 46 -12.67 -15.84 -6.25
N TYR A 47 -11.69 -15.37 -5.51
CA TYR A 47 -10.30 -15.31 -6.01
C TYR A 47 -9.58 -16.63 -5.74
N GLU A 48 -8.79 -17.08 -6.70
CA GLU A 48 -8.11 -18.37 -6.62
C GLU A 48 -7.01 -18.42 -5.56
N SER A 49 -6.35 -17.26 -5.33
CA SER A 49 -5.24 -17.15 -4.40
C SER A 49 -5.16 -15.76 -3.82
N LEU A 50 -4.38 -15.60 -2.75
CA LEU A 50 -4.09 -14.28 -2.20
C LEU A 50 -3.41 -13.39 -3.22
N PHE A 51 -2.48 -13.94 -4.00
CA PHE A 51 -1.82 -13.22 -5.10
C PHE A 51 -2.85 -12.66 -6.09
N SER A 52 -3.78 -13.50 -6.54
CA SER A 52 -4.83 -13.09 -7.47
C SER A 52 -5.70 -11.97 -6.88
N TYR A 53 -6.03 -12.06 -5.59
CA TYR A 53 -6.78 -11.02 -4.89
C TYR A 53 -6.02 -9.70 -4.86
N LEU A 54 -4.73 -9.73 -4.53
CA LEU A 54 -3.91 -8.51 -4.48
C LEU A 54 -3.81 -7.83 -5.84
N VAL A 55 -3.63 -8.60 -6.90
CA VAL A 55 -3.51 -8.06 -8.26
C VAL A 55 -4.84 -7.55 -8.79
N LYS A 56 -5.90 -8.36 -8.70
CA LYS A 56 -7.19 -8.06 -9.34
C LYS A 56 -8.08 -7.11 -8.53
N ALA A 57 -8.16 -7.30 -7.23
CA ALA A 57 -9.04 -6.51 -6.39
C ALA A 57 -8.37 -5.21 -5.91
N LEU A 58 -7.11 -5.28 -5.53
CA LEU A 58 -6.38 -4.13 -4.97
C LEU A 58 -5.46 -3.44 -5.98
N HIS A 59 -5.40 -3.97 -7.20
CA HIS A 59 -4.62 -3.37 -8.31
C HIS A 59 -3.12 -3.26 -8.05
N TYR A 60 -2.55 -4.15 -7.23
CA TYR A 60 -1.11 -4.23 -7.09
C TYR A 60 -0.48 -4.81 -8.34
N SER A 61 0.75 -4.38 -8.66
CA SER A 61 1.51 -5.00 -9.73
C SER A 61 1.90 -6.42 -9.33
N GLU A 62 2.14 -7.30 -10.31
CA GLU A 62 2.54 -8.68 -10.05
C GLU A 62 3.82 -8.75 -9.22
N SER A 63 4.75 -7.83 -9.45
CA SER A 63 6.00 -7.77 -8.69
C SER A 63 5.80 -7.29 -7.25
N ALA A 64 4.75 -6.50 -6.97
CA ALA A 64 4.44 -6.02 -5.63
C ALA A 64 3.64 -7.05 -4.82
N ALA A 65 2.89 -7.89 -5.51
CA ALA A 65 2.10 -8.92 -4.86
C ALA A 65 2.97 -10.11 -4.45
#